data_28de64cc8c3ebea5032e69ad931f3623
#
_entry.id   28de64cc8c3ebea5032e69ad931f3623
#
_cell.length_a   1.000
_cell.length_b   1.000
_cell.length_c   1.000
_cell.angle_alpha   90.00
_cell.angle_beta   90.00
_cell.angle_gamma   90.00
#
_symmetry.space_group_name_H-M   'P 1'
#
loop_
_entity.id
_entity.type
_entity.pdbx_description
1 polymer ?
#
loop_
_entity_poly.entity_id
_entity_poly.type
_entity_poly.pdbx_seq_one_letter_code
_entity_poly.pdbx_strand_id
1 'polypeptide(L)'
;MNIAKKTWRIGRVGGTEIHLHISMLLVIPLIYFLFRPQVWEDALIDLAWALGLFASILLHELGHSLTAQAFQIRVEKIVLWPLGGITQLSREAKKPWQRFVISAAGPAVSLGLAGAFWAAHIFSTVPGEWYLLENLWKLRLHSLLTVLALTNGILTVFNLLPIFPLDGGGMLHALGEGLFGRRTANVISLVVGLPVLIGLVVFSLVQRDYLMLLFCFLMALGLASLNPHSQRWLTLAVNYLFRRSGYHYLQEDFDASIQIYTQKLAA
;
A
#
# COMPACT_ATOMS: atom_id res chain seq x y z
N MET A 1 8.36 9.26 -11.69
CA MET A 1 8.49 10.23 -10.57
C MET A 1 9.47 9.62 -9.58
N ASN A 2 10.63 10.24 -9.37
CA ASN A 2 11.63 9.68 -8.46
C ASN A 2 11.20 10.02 -7.02
N ILE A 3 10.26 9.21 -6.49
CA ILE A 3 9.72 9.33 -5.11
C ILE A 3 10.86 9.37 -4.09
N ALA A 4 12.02 8.80 -4.44
CA ALA A 4 13.20 8.74 -3.58
C ALA A 4 13.91 10.07 -3.31
N LYS A 5 13.68 11.13 -4.12
CA LYS A 5 14.43 12.41 -3.99
C LYS A 5 13.84 13.41 -2.99
N LYS A 6 12.60 13.18 -2.51
CA LYS A 6 11.92 14.08 -1.55
C LYS A 6 11.45 13.31 -0.31
N THR A 7 12.34 12.51 0.27
CA THR A 7 12.02 11.71 1.46
C THR A 7 12.95 12.06 2.61
N TRP A 8 12.41 12.10 3.82
CA TRP A 8 13.18 12.24 5.06
C TRP A 8 13.31 10.87 5.72
N ARG A 9 14.52 10.51 6.10
CA ARG A 9 14.75 9.33 6.92
C ARG A 9 14.29 9.62 8.35
N ILE A 10 13.31 8.84 8.84
CA ILE A 10 12.75 8.98 10.18
C ILE A 10 13.27 7.92 11.15
N GLY A 11 13.83 6.82 10.65
CA GLY A 11 14.35 5.76 11.50
C GLY A 11 14.91 4.57 10.73
N ARG A 12 15.24 3.51 11.49
CA ARG A 12 15.68 2.22 10.96
C ARG A 12 15.14 1.10 11.85
N VAL A 13 14.53 0.08 11.24
CA VAL A 13 14.00 -1.10 11.94
C VAL A 13 14.45 -2.37 11.19
N GLY A 14 15.00 -3.34 11.91
CA GLY A 14 15.44 -4.60 11.32
C GLY A 14 16.43 -4.44 10.16
N GLY A 15 17.29 -3.41 10.20
CA GLY A 15 18.23 -3.14 9.12
C GLY A 15 17.65 -2.33 7.94
N THR A 16 16.33 -2.13 7.86
CA THR A 16 15.64 -1.37 6.82
C THR A 16 15.48 0.08 7.22
N GLU A 17 15.80 1.01 6.34
CA GLU A 17 15.57 2.44 6.56
C GLU A 17 14.09 2.79 6.31
N ILE A 18 13.53 3.61 7.20
CA ILE A 18 12.16 4.12 7.09
C ILE A 18 12.24 5.57 6.65
N HIS A 19 11.59 5.87 5.55
CA HIS A 19 11.53 7.18 4.95
C HIS A 19 10.09 7.70 4.88
N LEU A 20 9.92 8.98 5.13
CA LEU A 20 8.67 9.70 5.00
C LEU A 20 8.73 10.59 3.75
N HIS A 21 7.78 10.44 2.83
CA HIS A 21 7.74 11.28 1.64
C HIS A 21 7.19 12.67 2.00
N ILE A 22 7.72 13.73 1.38
CA ILE A 22 7.30 15.13 1.67
C ILE A 22 5.81 15.37 1.51
N SER A 23 5.12 14.59 0.66
CA SER A 23 3.66 14.68 0.49
C SER A 23 2.87 14.34 1.76
N MET A 24 3.50 13.72 2.77
CA MET A 24 2.87 13.47 4.07
C MET A 24 2.49 14.76 4.80
N LEU A 25 3.14 15.87 4.48
CA LEU A 25 2.75 17.19 5.01
C LEU A 25 1.33 17.58 4.58
N LEU A 26 0.83 17.03 3.47
CA LEU A 26 -0.54 17.27 3.00
C LEU A 26 -1.59 16.50 3.81
N VAL A 27 -1.19 15.49 4.58
CA VAL A 27 -2.11 14.65 5.35
C VAL A 27 -2.73 15.43 6.49
N ILE A 28 -1.96 16.29 7.18
CA ILE A 28 -2.45 17.09 8.30
C ILE A 28 -3.61 18.03 7.87
N PRO A 29 -3.43 18.90 6.85
CA PRO A 29 -4.53 19.72 6.37
C PRO A 29 -5.67 18.91 5.76
N LEU A 30 -5.38 17.76 5.15
CA LEU A 30 -6.41 16.87 4.59
C LEU A 30 -7.29 16.28 5.72
N ILE A 31 -6.70 15.79 6.81
CA ILE A 31 -7.43 15.28 7.99
C ILE A 31 -8.30 16.38 8.56
N TYR A 32 -7.74 17.57 8.78
CA TYR A 32 -8.50 18.71 9.29
C TYR A 32 -9.69 19.07 8.39
N PHE A 33 -9.49 19.05 7.07
CA PHE A 33 -10.55 19.36 6.10
C PHE A 33 -11.64 18.28 6.05
N LEU A 34 -11.27 17.00 6.17
CA LEU A 34 -12.20 15.87 6.11
C LEU A 34 -13.05 15.76 7.39
N PHE A 35 -12.40 15.85 8.55
CA PHE A 35 -13.08 15.60 9.84
C PHE A 35 -13.68 16.87 10.47
N ARG A 36 -13.15 18.06 10.16
CA ARG A 36 -13.63 19.36 10.65
C ARG A 36 -13.92 19.35 12.17
N PRO A 37 -12.94 19.01 13.01
CA PRO A 37 -13.16 18.92 14.44
C PRO A 37 -13.71 20.22 15.00
N GLN A 38 -14.79 20.13 15.80
CA GLN A 38 -15.47 21.30 16.36
C GLN A 38 -14.86 21.71 17.70
N VAL A 39 -14.21 20.78 18.37
CA VAL A 39 -13.53 20.96 19.65
C VAL A 39 -12.14 20.33 19.58
N TRP A 40 -11.23 20.80 20.43
CA TRP A 40 -9.83 20.35 20.42
C TRP A 40 -9.68 18.86 20.76
N GLU A 41 -10.60 18.30 21.57
CA GLU A 41 -10.61 16.88 21.91
C GLU A 41 -10.86 15.97 20.69
N ASP A 42 -11.73 16.40 19.78
CA ASP A 42 -11.99 15.68 18.54
C ASP A 42 -10.74 15.71 17.65
N ALA A 43 -10.06 16.87 17.58
CA ALA A 43 -8.80 16.99 16.85
C ALA A 43 -7.70 16.03 17.39
N LEU A 44 -7.63 15.81 18.71
CA LEU A 44 -6.70 14.85 19.32
C LEU A 44 -7.05 13.40 18.95
N ILE A 45 -8.32 13.04 18.91
CA ILE A 45 -8.76 11.70 18.50
C ILE A 45 -8.48 11.46 17.01
N ASP A 46 -8.77 12.45 16.15
CA ASP A 46 -8.46 12.37 14.72
C ASP A 46 -6.95 12.23 14.49
N LEU A 47 -6.13 12.96 15.25
CA LEU A 47 -4.69 12.82 15.22
C LEU A 47 -4.23 11.45 15.71
N ALA A 48 -4.80 10.95 16.81
CA ALA A 48 -4.48 9.61 17.33
C ALA A 48 -4.86 8.51 16.34
N TRP A 49 -6.02 8.64 15.68
CA TRP A 49 -6.40 7.73 14.59
C TRP A 49 -5.42 7.79 13.42
N ALA A 50 -5.05 8.98 12.97
CA ALA A 50 -4.10 9.14 11.88
C ALA A 50 -2.73 8.51 12.21
N LEU A 51 -2.21 8.76 13.41
CA LEU A 51 -0.95 8.15 13.87
C LEU A 51 -1.06 6.63 13.97
N GLY A 52 -2.20 6.12 14.47
CA GLY A 52 -2.51 4.69 14.53
C GLY A 52 -2.58 4.05 13.14
N LEU A 53 -3.21 4.73 12.17
CA LEU A 53 -3.26 4.29 10.78
C LEU A 53 -1.84 4.24 10.16
N PHE A 54 -1.02 5.28 10.35
CA PHE A 54 0.35 5.28 9.84
C PHE A 54 1.22 4.20 10.49
N ALA A 55 1.06 3.99 11.79
CA ALA A 55 1.72 2.89 12.48
C ALA A 55 1.28 1.52 11.90
N SER A 56 -0.01 1.36 11.61
CA SER A 56 -0.56 0.14 10.99
C SER A 56 0.01 -0.09 9.60
N ILE A 57 0.08 0.95 8.77
CA ILE A 57 0.70 0.88 7.42
C ILE A 57 2.18 0.53 7.54
N LEU A 58 2.91 1.16 8.45
CA LEU A 58 4.32 0.84 8.68
C LEU A 58 4.53 -0.61 9.12
N LEU A 59 3.70 -1.10 10.03
CA LEU A 59 3.75 -2.49 10.50
C LEU A 59 3.41 -3.48 9.38
N HIS A 60 2.45 -3.16 8.53
CA HIS A 60 2.14 -3.91 7.32
C HIS A 60 3.36 -4.02 6.39
N GLU A 61 4.02 -2.91 6.07
CA GLU A 61 5.24 -2.88 5.26
C GLU A 61 6.42 -3.61 5.92
N LEU A 62 6.51 -3.53 7.25
CA LEU A 62 7.50 -4.30 8.01
C LEU A 62 7.22 -5.81 7.91
N GLY A 63 5.97 -6.23 7.82
CA GLY A 63 5.60 -7.63 7.54
C GLY A 63 6.27 -8.13 6.26
N HIS A 64 6.13 -7.40 5.15
CA HIS A 64 6.79 -7.71 3.87
C HIS A 64 8.32 -7.68 4.01
N SER A 65 8.83 -6.63 4.64
CA SER A 65 10.27 -6.39 4.80
C SER A 65 10.96 -7.52 5.60
N LEU A 66 10.43 -7.86 6.76
CA LEU A 66 11.00 -8.90 7.63
C LEU A 66 10.91 -10.28 6.98
N THR A 67 9.81 -10.56 6.29
CA THR A 67 9.63 -11.81 5.53
C THR A 67 10.62 -11.91 4.36
N ALA A 68 10.83 -10.80 3.63
CA ALA A 68 11.84 -10.77 2.56
C ALA A 68 13.26 -10.99 3.12
N GLN A 69 13.59 -10.37 4.26
CA GLN A 69 14.88 -10.57 4.94
C GLN A 69 15.07 -12.02 5.41
N ALA A 70 14.02 -12.69 5.90
CA ALA A 70 14.06 -14.12 6.25
C ALA A 70 14.43 -15.00 5.05
N PHE A 71 14.09 -14.56 3.82
CA PHE A 71 14.52 -15.20 2.57
C PHE A 71 15.85 -14.63 2.01
N GLN A 72 16.62 -13.93 2.86
CA GLN A 72 17.92 -13.34 2.48
C GLN A 72 17.82 -12.35 1.31
N ILE A 73 16.70 -11.64 1.21
CA ILE A 73 16.51 -10.55 0.27
C ILE A 73 16.71 -9.25 1.04
N ARG A 74 17.72 -8.48 0.62
CA ARG A 74 17.98 -7.18 1.25
C ARG A 74 16.83 -6.22 0.94
N VAL A 75 16.35 -5.54 1.98
CA VAL A 75 15.40 -4.44 1.86
C VAL A 75 16.17 -3.13 1.91
N GLU A 76 16.01 -2.29 0.90
CA GLU A 76 16.73 -1.03 0.80
C GLU A 76 16.09 0.00 1.73
N LYS A 77 14.80 0.20 1.60
CA LYS A 77 14.03 1.14 2.44
C LYS A 77 12.53 0.89 2.33
N ILE A 78 11.81 1.39 3.33
CA ILE A 78 10.35 1.56 3.30
C ILE A 78 10.08 3.05 3.13
N VAL A 79 9.25 3.43 2.16
CA VAL A 79 8.82 4.81 1.94
C VAL A 79 7.33 4.91 2.26
N LEU A 80 6.99 5.71 3.27
CA LEU A 80 5.61 6.03 3.63
C LEU A 80 5.15 7.30 2.89
N TRP A 81 3.99 7.25 2.27
CA TRP A 81 3.36 8.34 1.55
C TRP A 81 1.84 8.33 1.81
N PRO A 82 1.07 9.38 1.47
CA PRO A 82 -0.34 9.51 1.88
C PRO A 82 -1.27 8.36 1.51
N LEU A 83 -0.96 7.61 0.45
CA LEU A 83 -1.79 6.50 -0.04
C LEU A 83 -1.30 5.11 0.41
N GLY A 84 -0.29 5.04 1.31
CA GLY A 84 0.22 3.76 1.82
C GLY A 84 1.72 3.73 2.06
N GLY A 85 2.31 2.54 1.99
CA GLY A 85 3.73 2.29 2.07
C GLY A 85 4.26 1.63 0.80
N ILE A 86 5.56 1.71 0.58
CA ILE A 86 6.27 1.02 -0.50
C ILE A 86 7.55 0.45 0.08
N THR A 87 7.64 -0.87 0.12
CA THR A 87 8.85 -1.60 0.48
C THR A 87 9.72 -1.83 -0.76
N GLN A 88 10.93 -1.24 -0.79
CA GLN A 88 11.88 -1.41 -1.89
C GLN A 88 12.82 -2.58 -1.60
N LEU A 89 12.68 -3.64 -2.39
CA LEU A 89 13.54 -4.83 -2.33
C LEU A 89 14.70 -4.66 -3.31
N SER A 90 15.92 -5.09 -2.93
CA SER A 90 17.11 -5.07 -3.79
C SER A 90 16.99 -6.03 -4.99
N ARG A 91 16.13 -7.04 -4.90
CA ARG A 91 15.80 -8.01 -5.96
C ARG A 91 14.47 -8.69 -5.68
N GLU A 92 13.82 -9.19 -6.70
CA GLU A 92 12.66 -10.06 -6.53
C GLU A 92 13.07 -11.43 -5.94
N ALA A 93 12.16 -12.05 -5.21
CA ALA A 93 12.33 -13.41 -4.76
C ALA A 93 12.35 -14.38 -5.97
N LYS A 94 13.34 -15.28 -6.00
CA LYS A 94 13.54 -16.20 -7.13
C LYS A 94 12.42 -17.25 -7.27
N LYS A 95 11.87 -17.70 -6.13
CA LYS A 95 10.85 -18.75 -6.12
C LYS A 95 9.45 -18.15 -5.99
N PRO A 96 8.46 -18.61 -6.78
CA PRO A 96 7.09 -18.08 -6.71
C PRO A 96 6.49 -18.16 -5.29
N TRP A 97 6.68 -19.27 -4.58
CA TRP A 97 6.16 -19.41 -3.22
C TRP A 97 6.75 -18.39 -2.23
N GLN A 98 8.02 -17.96 -2.42
CA GLN A 98 8.60 -16.91 -1.59
C GLN A 98 7.91 -15.57 -1.86
N ARG A 99 7.62 -15.24 -3.12
CA ARG A 99 6.85 -14.04 -3.48
C ARG A 99 5.45 -14.07 -2.87
N PHE A 100 4.79 -15.24 -2.93
CA PHE A 100 3.50 -15.42 -2.28
C PHE A 100 3.55 -15.10 -0.78
N VAL A 101 4.49 -15.71 -0.05
CA VAL A 101 4.63 -15.52 1.40
C VAL A 101 5.00 -14.08 1.74
N ILE A 102 5.88 -13.44 0.96
CA ILE A 102 6.21 -12.02 1.15
C ILE A 102 4.95 -11.16 0.97
N SER A 103 4.20 -11.34 -0.13
CA SER A 103 2.97 -10.58 -0.37
C SER A 103 1.89 -10.85 0.69
N ALA A 104 1.78 -12.07 1.22
CA ALA A 104 0.80 -12.40 2.26
C ALA A 104 1.15 -11.81 3.63
N ALA A 105 2.41 -11.49 3.88
CA ALA A 105 2.89 -11.07 5.20
C ALA A 105 2.31 -9.73 5.66
N GLY A 106 2.17 -8.73 4.75
CA GLY A 106 1.55 -7.45 5.07
C GLY A 106 0.09 -7.60 5.49
N PRO A 107 -0.78 -8.20 4.65
CA PRO A 107 -2.16 -8.48 5.02
C PRO A 107 -2.32 -9.29 6.31
N ALA A 108 -1.43 -10.26 6.57
CA ALA A 108 -1.45 -11.03 7.81
C ALA A 108 -1.19 -10.15 9.04
N VAL A 109 -0.25 -9.21 8.95
CA VAL A 109 0.01 -8.23 10.02
C VAL A 109 -1.21 -7.33 10.22
N SER A 110 -1.81 -6.78 9.17
CA SER A 110 -2.99 -5.93 9.28
C SER A 110 -4.18 -6.67 9.86
N LEU A 111 -4.39 -7.95 9.49
CA LEU A 111 -5.43 -8.79 10.07
C LEU A 111 -5.18 -9.03 11.57
N GLY A 112 -3.93 -9.30 11.97
CA GLY A 112 -3.53 -9.43 13.37
C GLY A 112 -3.79 -8.15 14.16
N LEU A 113 -3.48 -6.97 13.60
CA LEU A 113 -3.76 -5.68 14.21
C LEU A 113 -5.28 -5.42 14.33
N ALA A 114 -6.06 -5.74 13.30
CA ALA A 114 -7.53 -5.64 13.36
C ALA A 114 -8.09 -6.48 14.52
N GLY A 115 -7.64 -7.73 14.64
CA GLY A 115 -8.01 -8.62 15.74
C GLY A 115 -7.58 -8.10 17.11
N ALA A 116 -6.35 -7.58 17.22
CA ALA A 116 -5.82 -7.03 18.46
C ALA A 116 -6.60 -5.78 18.94
N PHE A 117 -6.88 -4.84 18.02
CA PHE A 117 -7.68 -3.66 18.34
C PHE A 117 -9.12 -4.02 18.67
N TRP A 118 -9.70 -5.01 17.97
CA TRP A 118 -11.04 -5.50 18.27
C TRP A 118 -11.11 -6.19 19.64
N ALA A 119 -10.14 -7.02 19.98
CA ALA A 119 -10.04 -7.62 21.29
C ALA A 119 -9.88 -6.55 22.39
N ALA A 120 -8.98 -5.57 22.20
CA ALA A 120 -8.81 -4.45 23.11
C ALA A 120 -10.11 -3.64 23.29
N HIS A 121 -10.88 -3.45 22.20
CA HIS A 121 -12.19 -2.83 22.26
C HIS A 121 -13.15 -3.61 23.16
N ILE A 122 -13.28 -4.94 22.96
CA ILE A 122 -14.16 -5.79 23.80
C ILE A 122 -13.75 -5.74 25.27
N PHE A 123 -12.43 -5.85 25.56
CA PHE A 123 -11.95 -5.82 26.94
C PHE A 123 -12.00 -4.41 27.58
N SER A 124 -12.11 -3.35 26.79
CA SER A 124 -12.29 -1.99 27.30
C SER A 124 -13.74 -1.67 27.69
N THR A 125 -14.72 -2.51 27.31
CA THR A 125 -16.10 -2.40 27.78
C THR A 125 -16.21 -2.93 29.20
N VAL A 126 -16.24 -2.05 30.18
CA VAL A 126 -16.52 -2.41 31.56
C VAL A 126 -18.04 -2.57 31.73
N PRO A 127 -18.56 -3.73 32.11
CA PRO A 127 -19.98 -3.90 32.39
C PRO A 127 -20.37 -3.10 33.63
N GLY A 128 -21.29 -2.18 33.52
CA GLY A 128 -22.21 -1.83 34.62
C GLY A 128 -22.17 -0.45 35.23
N GLU A 129 -21.19 0.43 35.04
CA GLU A 129 -21.24 1.75 35.67
C GLU A 129 -20.89 2.92 34.73
N TRP A 130 -21.94 3.57 34.24
CA TRP A 130 -21.85 4.69 33.32
C TRP A 130 -22.09 6.03 34.06
N TYR A 131 -21.07 6.61 34.70
CA TYR A 131 -21.16 7.95 35.25
C TYR A 131 -20.44 9.02 34.42
N LEU A 132 -21.13 10.14 34.25
CA LEU A 132 -21.19 11.03 33.10
C LEU A 132 -19.92 11.77 32.62
N LEU A 133 -18.87 11.98 33.39
CA LEU A 133 -17.72 12.77 32.92
C LEU A 133 -16.41 11.95 32.75
N GLU A 134 -16.20 10.95 33.57
CA GLU A 134 -15.07 10.02 33.42
C GLU A 134 -15.20 9.16 32.17
N ASN A 135 -16.39 9.08 31.61
CA ASN A 135 -16.79 8.21 30.53
C ASN A 135 -16.55 8.77 29.12
N LEU A 136 -16.44 10.09 28.93
CA LEU A 136 -16.19 10.66 27.61
C LEU A 136 -14.86 10.20 27.02
N TRP A 137 -13.80 10.13 27.82
CA TRP A 137 -12.50 9.60 27.39
C TRP A 137 -12.54 8.10 27.10
N LYS A 138 -13.24 7.33 27.95
CA LYS A 138 -13.42 5.88 27.73
C LYS A 138 -14.23 5.64 26.46
N LEU A 139 -15.29 6.41 26.21
CA LEU A 139 -16.09 6.33 24.99
C LEU A 139 -15.27 6.70 23.76
N ARG A 140 -14.44 7.74 23.82
CA ARG A 140 -13.55 8.16 22.73
C ARG A 140 -12.45 7.12 22.45
N LEU A 141 -11.82 6.57 23.49
CA LEU A 141 -10.86 5.48 23.34
C LEU A 141 -11.50 4.24 22.73
N HIS A 142 -12.71 3.89 23.18
CA HIS A 142 -13.50 2.79 22.66
C HIS A 142 -13.80 2.98 21.16
N SER A 143 -14.21 4.20 20.78
CA SER A 143 -14.42 4.57 19.36
C SER A 143 -13.13 4.50 18.55
N LEU A 144 -12.00 4.97 19.09
CA LEU A 144 -10.69 4.91 18.44
C LEU A 144 -10.26 3.46 18.17
N LEU A 145 -10.40 2.55 19.16
CA LEU A 145 -10.08 1.13 19.01
C LEU A 145 -10.94 0.48 17.93
N THR A 146 -12.25 0.79 17.91
CA THR A 146 -13.17 0.31 16.87
C THR A 146 -12.74 0.77 15.48
N VAL A 147 -12.45 2.07 15.34
CA VAL A 147 -12.07 2.64 14.04
C VAL A 147 -10.73 2.07 13.58
N LEU A 148 -9.74 1.88 14.47
CA LEU A 148 -8.47 1.25 14.12
C LEU A 148 -8.64 -0.23 13.72
N ALA A 149 -9.53 -0.97 14.41
CA ALA A 149 -9.85 -2.34 14.04
C ALA A 149 -10.48 -2.41 12.64
N LEU A 150 -11.49 -1.58 12.38
CA LEU A 150 -12.14 -1.50 11.06
C LEU A 150 -11.19 -1.05 9.97
N THR A 151 -10.36 -0.04 10.23
CA THR A 151 -9.38 0.47 9.27
C THR A 151 -8.36 -0.61 8.88
N ASN A 152 -7.85 -1.37 9.86
CA ASN A 152 -6.94 -2.49 9.58
C ASN A 152 -7.66 -3.65 8.87
N GLY A 153 -8.92 -3.91 9.19
CA GLY A 153 -9.76 -4.86 8.46
C GLY A 153 -9.95 -4.45 6.99
N ILE A 154 -10.27 -3.20 6.74
CA ILE A 154 -10.39 -2.63 5.39
C ILE A 154 -9.03 -2.71 4.66
N LEU A 155 -7.93 -2.32 5.32
CA LEU A 155 -6.58 -2.42 4.76
C LEU A 155 -6.26 -3.87 4.34
N THR A 156 -6.64 -4.84 5.16
CA THR A 156 -6.48 -6.27 4.85
C THR A 156 -7.30 -6.67 3.63
N VAL A 157 -8.61 -6.37 3.62
CA VAL A 157 -9.51 -6.76 2.52
C VAL A 157 -9.08 -6.12 1.21
N PHE A 158 -8.74 -4.82 1.23
CA PHE A 158 -8.26 -4.12 0.03
C PHE A 158 -6.97 -4.72 -0.48
N ASN A 159 -5.98 -4.96 0.39
CA ASN A 159 -4.72 -5.55 -0.05
C ASN A 159 -4.84 -6.99 -0.52
N LEU A 160 -5.87 -7.72 -0.12
CA LEU A 160 -6.16 -9.07 -0.61
C LEU A 160 -6.93 -9.10 -1.94
N LEU A 161 -7.38 -7.96 -2.47
CA LEU A 161 -7.99 -7.92 -3.80
C LEU A 161 -7.00 -8.44 -4.86
N PRO A 162 -7.44 -9.36 -5.74
CA PRO A 162 -6.57 -10.03 -6.69
C PRO A 162 -6.22 -9.14 -7.90
N ILE A 163 -5.74 -7.94 -7.63
CA ILE A 163 -5.39 -6.93 -8.65
C ILE A 163 -4.06 -6.25 -8.31
N PHE A 164 -3.16 -6.12 -9.29
CA PHE A 164 -1.95 -5.31 -9.13
C PHE A 164 -2.28 -3.81 -9.01
N PRO A 165 -1.52 -3.05 -8.20
CA PRO A 165 -0.29 -3.42 -7.48
C PRO A 165 -0.51 -3.92 -6.03
N LEU A 166 -1.72 -4.34 -5.68
CA LEU A 166 -2.06 -4.83 -4.33
C LEU A 166 -1.41 -6.21 -4.07
N ASP A 167 -1.28 -6.56 -2.79
CA ASP A 167 -0.65 -7.82 -2.36
C ASP A 167 -1.38 -9.05 -2.88
N GLY A 168 -2.73 -9.03 -2.90
CA GLY A 168 -3.55 -10.08 -3.46
C GLY A 168 -3.28 -10.34 -4.94
N GLY A 169 -2.97 -9.28 -5.71
CA GLY A 169 -2.49 -9.41 -7.09
C GLY A 169 -1.14 -10.10 -7.15
N GLY A 170 -0.20 -9.72 -6.28
CA GLY A 170 1.10 -10.38 -6.12
C GLY A 170 0.98 -11.84 -5.72
N MET A 171 0.08 -12.16 -4.78
CA MET A 171 -0.22 -13.54 -4.34
C MET A 171 -0.80 -14.38 -5.48
N LEU A 172 -1.81 -13.85 -6.19
CA LEU A 172 -2.43 -14.53 -7.34
C LEU A 172 -1.41 -14.82 -8.44
N HIS A 173 -0.59 -13.81 -8.77
CA HIS A 173 0.47 -13.96 -9.77
C HIS A 173 1.50 -15.01 -9.36
N ALA A 174 1.96 -14.99 -8.11
CA ALA A 174 2.93 -15.95 -7.60
C ALA A 174 2.39 -17.38 -7.61
N LEU A 175 1.12 -17.58 -7.24
CA LEU A 175 0.45 -18.89 -7.35
C LEU A 175 0.34 -19.34 -8.80
N GLY A 176 -0.13 -18.48 -9.70
CA GLY A 176 -0.24 -18.78 -11.12
C GLY A 176 1.10 -19.13 -11.74
N GLU A 177 2.18 -18.40 -11.39
CA GLU A 177 3.52 -18.68 -11.88
C GLU A 177 4.06 -20.02 -11.38
N GLY A 178 3.81 -20.35 -10.12
CA GLY A 178 4.24 -21.63 -9.54
C GLY A 178 3.55 -22.84 -10.17
N LEU A 179 2.30 -22.70 -10.60
CA LEU A 179 1.50 -23.79 -11.16
C LEU A 179 1.58 -23.89 -12.69
N PHE A 180 1.61 -22.75 -13.40
CA PHE A 180 1.39 -22.69 -14.83
C PHE A 180 2.48 -21.92 -15.59
N GLY A 181 3.47 -21.38 -14.88
CA GLY A 181 4.51 -20.53 -15.45
C GLY A 181 4.11 -19.07 -15.64
N ARG A 182 5.13 -18.21 -15.83
CA ARG A 182 4.99 -16.73 -15.78
C ARG A 182 4.03 -16.14 -16.83
N ARG A 183 4.02 -16.70 -18.06
CA ARG A 183 3.12 -16.20 -19.13
C ARG A 183 1.66 -16.42 -18.77
N THR A 184 1.32 -17.60 -18.29
CA THR A 184 -0.03 -17.95 -17.86
C THR A 184 -0.43 -17.18 -16.62
N ALA A 185 0.48 -16.96 -15.67
CA ALA A 185 0.26 -16.13 -14.48
C ALA A 185 -0.14 -14.68 -14.85
N ASN A 186 0.54 -14.08 -15.85
CA ASN A 186 0.17 -12.75 -16.34
C ASN A 186 -1.25 -12.72 -16.90
N VAL A 187 -1.64 -13.74 -17.68
CA VAL A 187 -2.99 -13.84 -18.24
C VAL A 187 -4.04 -14.01 -17.12
N ILE A 188 -3.77 -14.90 -16.17
CA ILE A 188 -4.67 -15.14 -15.01
C ILE A 188 -4.85 -13.82 -14.24
N SER A 189 -3.75 -13.11 -13.94
CA SER A 189 -3.82 -11.83 -13.21
C SER A 189 -4.61 -10.75 -13.97
N LEU A 190 -4.55 -10.73 -15.30
CA LEU A 190 -5.34 -9.83 -16.12
C LEU A 190 -6.81 -10.24 -16.16
N VAL A 191 -7.11 -11.51 -16.37
CA VAL A 191 -8.49 -12.03 -16.46
C VAL A 191 -9.23 -11.88 -15.15
N VAL A 192 -8.55 -12.05 -14.00
CA VAL A 192 -9.16 -11.89 -12.67
C VAL A 192 -9.16 -10.41 -12.26
N GLY A 193 -8.07 -9.69 -12.47
CA GLY A 193 -7.92 -8.31 -12.01
C GLY A 193 -8.80 -7.32 -12.79
N LEU A 194 -9.01 -7.53 -14.09
CA LEU A 194 -9.80 -6.59 -14.90
C LEU A 194 -11.28 -6.50 -14.48
N PRO A 195 -12.02 -7.60 -14.26
CA PRO A 195 -13.37 -7.53 -13.72
C PRO A 195 -13.45 -6.86 -12.34
N VAL A 196 -12.48 -7.10 -11.45
CA VAL A 196 -12.39 -6.45 -10.14
C VAL A 196 -12.22 -4.94 -10.33
N LEU A 197 -11.32 -4.51 -11.22
CA LEU A 197 -11.11 -3.09 -11.54
C LEU A 197 -12.38 -2.45 -12.10
N ILE A 198 -13.05 -3.10 -13.06
CA ILE A 198 -14.29 -2.60 -13.64
C ILE A 198 -15.36 -2.44 -12.55
N GLY A 199 -15.51 -3.44 -11.67
CA GLY A 199 -16.45 -3.37 -10.54
C GLY A 199 -16.17 -2.19 -9.61
N LEU A 200 -14.90 -1.95 -9.27
CA LEU A 200 -14.49 -0.81 -8.45
C LEU A 200 -14.75 0.54 -9.15
N VAL A 201 -14.49 0.63 -10.45
CA VAL A 201 -14.78 1.84 -11.25
C VAL A 201 -16.28 2.12 -11.27
N VAL A 202 -17.11 1.12 -11.58
CA VAL A 202 -18.57 1.27 -11.60
C VAL A 202 -19.09 1.69 -10.22
N PHE A 203 -18.61 1.03 -9.17
CA PHE A 203 -18.97 1.39 -7.79
C PHE A 203 -18.60 2.85 -7.47
N SER A 204 -17.39 3.27 -7.83
CA SER A 204 -16.92 4.64 -7.60
C SER A 204 -17.75 5.69 -8.36
N LEU A 205 -18.14 5.37 -9.60
CA LEU A 205 -18.98 6.26 -10.41
C LEU A 205 -20.39 6.38 -9.82
N VAL A 206 -20.98 5.28 -9.37
CA VAL A 206 -22.30 5.27 -8.73
C VAL A 206 -22.30 6.09 -7.44
N GLN A 207 -21.25 5.93 -6.64
CA GLN A 207 -21.10 6.66 -5.37
C GLN A 207 -20.56 8.10 -5.56
N ARG A 208 -20.15 8.49 -6.77
CA ARG A 208 -19.50 9.77 -7.09
C ARG A 208 -18.24 10.01 -6.26
N ASP A 209 -17.50 8.93 -5.97
CA ASP A 209 -16.28 8.96 -5.17
C ASP A 209 -15.06 9.14 -6.09
N TYR A 210 -14.65 10.40 -6.26
CA TYR A 210 -13.50 10.76 -7.10
C TYR A 210 -12.16 10.27 -6.54
N LEU A 211 -12.03 10.11 -5.22
CA LEU A 211 -10.82 9.58 -4.61
C LEU A 211 -10.66 8.09 -4.96
N MET A 212 -11.74 7.34 -4.88
CA MET A 212 -11.78 5.95 -5.29
C MET A 212 -11.52 5.79 -6.80
N LEU A 213 -12.01 6.71 -7.64
CA LEU A 213 -11.67 6.72 -9.09
C LEU A 213 -10.18 6.95 -9.32
N LEU A 214 -9.53 7.86 -8.58
CA LEU A 214 -8.08 8.04 -8.63
C LEU A 214 -7.34 6.76 -8.24
N PHE A 215 -7.81 6.07 -7.20
CA PHE A 215 -7.28 4.78 -6.78
C PHE A 215 -7.44 3.72 -7.88
N CYS A 216 -8.61 3.62 -8.51
CA CYS A 216 -8.85 2.73 -9.65
C CYS A 216 -7.90 3.01 -10.83
N PHE A 217 -7.59 4.28 -11.09
CA PHE A 217 -6.61 4.67 -12.11
C PHE A 217 -5.21 4.13 -11.79
N LEU A 218 -4.76 4.23 -10.53
CA LEU A 218 -3.49 3.66 -10.10
C LEU A 218 -3.46 2.13 -10.23
N MET A 219 -4.60 1.46 -9.92
CA MET A 219 -4.73 0.01 -10.13
C MET A 219 -4.66 -0.36 -11.61
N ALA A 220 -5.28 0.44 -12.50
CA ALA A 220 -5.19 0.23 -13.93
C ALA A 220 -3.74 0.31 -14.44
N LEU A 221 -2.95 1.27 -13.94
CA LEU A 221 -1.52 1.37 -14.26
C LEU A 221 -0.74 0.14 -13.77
N GLY A 222 -1.03 -0.34 -12.55
CA GLY A 222 -0.43 -1.55 -11.99
C GLY A 222 -0.75 -2.79 -12.84
N LEU A 223 -2.01 -2.95 -13.22
CA LEU A 223 -2.46 -4.08 -14.06
C LEU A 223 -1.84 -4.01 -15.47
N ALA A 224 -1.76 -2.82 -16.06
CA ALA A 224 -1.11 -2.60 -17.35
C ALA A 224 0.39 -2.95 -17.32
N SER A 225 1.05 -2.85 -16.16
CA SER A 225 2.47 -3.20 -16.03
C SER A 225 2.78 -4.68 -16.20
N LEU A 226 1.77 -5.56 -16.14
CA LEU A 226 1.93 -7.00 -16.41
C LEU A 226 2.14 -7.33 -17.89
N ASN A 227 1.74 -6.43 -18.79
CA ASN A 227 1.89 -6.62 -20.23
C ASN A 227 3.16 -5.92 -20.75
N PRO A 228 4.12 -6.64 -21.37
CA PRO A 228 5.34 -6.05 -21.90
C PRO A 228 5.12 -4.93 -22.93
N HIS A 229 4.04 -5.02 -23.71
CA HIS A 229 3.66 -3.95 -24.65
C HIS A 229 3.19 -2.68 -23.93
N SER A 230 2.37 -2.85 -22.89
CA SER A 230 1.88 -1.71 -22.10
C SER A 230 3.02 -1.04 -21.31
N GLN A 231 3.98 -1.80 -20.83
CA GLN A 231 5.18 -1.24 -20.19
C GLN A 231 5.92 -0.26 -21.10
N ARG A 232 6.10 -0.60 -22.40
CA ARG A 232 6.71 0.31 -23.37
C ARG A 232 5.91 1.61 -23.53
N TRP A 233 4.59 1.52 -23.68
CA TRP A 233 3.73 2.69 -23.83
C TRP A 233 3.66 3.52 -22.54
N LEU A 234 3.58 2.90 -21.37
CA LEU A 234 3.62 3.58 -20.09
C LEU A 234 4.94 4.32 -19.90
N THR A 235 6.06 3.68 -20.21
CA THR A 235 7.39 4.30 -20.14
C THR A 235 7.51 5.46 -21.11
N LEU A 236 7.03 5.31 -22.35
CA LEU A 236 7.03 6.38 -23.34
C LEU A 236 6.11 7.54 -22.93
N ALA A 237 4.92 7.27 -22.40
CA ALA A 237 3.98 8.29 -21.94
C ALA A 237 4.53 9.03 -20.70
N VAL A 238 5.09 8.32 -19.75
CA VAL A 238 5.76 8.90 -18.58
C VAL A 238 6.92 9.77 -19.02
N ASN A 239 7.81 9.27 -19.90
CA ASN A 239 8.94 10.04 -20.42
C ASN A 239 8.48 11.26 -21.24
N TYR A 240 7.42 11.15 -22.04
CA TYR A 240 6.84 12.27 -22.79
C TYR A 240 6.33 13.38 -21.86
N LEU A 241 5.58 13.01 -20.82
CA LEU A 241 5.05 13.95 -19.83
C LEU A 241 6.17 14.64 -19.05
N PHE A 242 7.23 13.89 -18.69
CA PHE A 242 8.38 14.43 -17.94
C PHE A 242 9.35 15.21 -18.83
N ARG A 243 9.51 14.86 -20.12
CA ARG A 243 10.32 15.62 -21.08
C ARG A 243 9.77 17.04 -21.29
N ARG A 244 8.45 17.20 -21.23
CA ARG A 244 7.79 18.51 -21.32
C ARG A 244 7.98 19.37 -20.07
N SER A 245 8.34 18.77 -18.94
CA SER A 245 8.64 19.48 -17.67
C SER A 245 10.12 19.79 -17.43
N GLY A 246 11.00 19.61 -18.43
CA GLY A 246 12.41 20.01 -18.37
C GLY A 246 13.34 19.08 -17.58
N TYR A 247 12.93 17.87 -17.23
CA TYR A 247 13.76 16.91 -16.51
C TYR A 247 14.55 15.98 -17.44
N HIS A 248 15.84 16.30 -17.65
CA HIS A 248 16.77 15.53 -18.51
C HIS A 248 17.38 14.26 -17.89
N TYR A 249 17.05 13.92 -16.65
CA TYR A 249 17.79 12.90 -15.86
C TYR A 249 17.37 11.44 -16.06
N LEU A 250 16.29 11.16 -16.82
CA LEU A 250 15.76 9.79 -16.98
C LEU A 250 16.27 9.05 -18.23
N GLN A 251 17.07 9.69 -19.07
CA GLN A 251 17.48 9.11 -20.35
C GLN A 251 18.64 8.10 -20.18
N GLU A 252 19.61 8.40 -19.32
CA GLU A 252 20.76 7.48 -19.07
C GLU A 252 20.36 6.19 -18.37
N ASP A 253 19.50 6.26 -17.35
CA ASP A 253 18.98 5.07 -16.66
C ASP A 253 18.03 4.23 -17.52
N PHE A 254 17.38 4.87 -18.49
CA PHE A 254 16.47 4.22 -19.42
C PHE A 254 17.19 3.46 -20.52
N ASP A 255 18.20 4.05 -21.11
CA ASP A 255 19.01 3.42 -22.16
C ASP A 255 19.80 2.25 -21.58
N ALA A 256 20.30 2.35 -20.36
CA ALA A 256 20.93 1.24 -19.63
C ALA A 256 19.97 0.09 -19.37
N SER A 257 18.71 0.38 -18.96
CA SER A 257 17.68 -0.63 -18.73
C SER A 257 17.22 -1.30 -20.01
N ILE A 258 17.14 -0.58 -21.15
CA ILE A 258 16.81 -1.15 -22.45
C ILE A 258 17.96 -2.05 -22.95
N GLN A 259 19.21 -1.67 -22.78
CA GLN A 259 20.35 -2.52 -23.16
C GLN A 259 20.38 -3.83 -22.38
N ILE A 260 20.12 -3.79 -21.09
CA ILE A 260 20.03 -5.01 -20.25
C ILE A 260 18.85 -5.90 -20.68
N TYR A 261 17.73 -5.30 -21.09
CA TYR A 261 16.55 -6.05 -21.51
C TYR A 261 16.70 -6.65 -22.92
N THR A 262 17.33 -5.92 -23.86
CA THR A 262 17.62 -6.43 -25.21
C THR A 262 18.66 -7.55 -25.17
N GLN A 263 19.67 -7.48 -24.32
CA GLN A 263 20.62 -8.58 -24.11
C GLN A 263 19.96 -9.83 -23.51
N LYS A 264 18.98 -9.69 -22.63
CA LYS A 264 18.21 -10.82 -22.06
C LYS A 264 17.20 -11.46 -23.02
N LEU A 265 16.81 -10.77 -24.07
CA LEU A 265 15.92 -11.31 -25.12
C LEU A 265 16.69 -11.96 -26.27
N ALA A 266 17.99 -11.69 -26.39
CA ALA A 266 18.86 -12.27 -27.40
C ALA A 266 19.63 -13.53 -26.91
N ALA A 267 19.55 -13.82 -25.59
CA ALA A 267 20.09 -15.01 -24.95
C ALA A 267 18.95 -16.01 -24.59
#